data_c8e8922bc74482fca8b1c5570d01c772
#
_entry.id   c8e8922bc74482fca8b1c5570d01c772
#
_cell.length_a   1.000
_cell.length_b   1.000
_cell.length_c   1.000
_cell.angle_alpha   90.00
_cell.angle_beta   90.00
_cell.angle_gamma   90.00
#
_symmetry.space_group_name_H-M   'P 1'
#
loop_
_entity.id
_entity.type
_entity.pdbx_description
1 polymer ?
#
loop_
_entity_poly.entity_id
_entity_poly.type
_entity_poly.pdbx_seq_one_letter_code
_entity_poly.pdbx_strand_id
1 'polypeptide(L)'
;MVNYKKIYVSNINSEIIEETYKSLLENKWHFVILDVNGVLNVLTKEKSLFEINNEQQFINEFEQDIYYKTIISNQKMIINENDLKIYKEYIQKYKDIMQKNIYGDRYIFGSVAVKTDSGFITTIRGKENFNDYTIVNGADHTNHTLNVTNKKATLNAPLLDYLFKNDKVKVIVHINHEFDDKLPYCDYAFPGTVRDSIRNNKTSFNIKHHGLIYLFDKDGKLI
;
A
#
# COMPACT_ATOMS: atom_id res chain seq x y z
N MET A 1 -16.52 14.61 -3.82
CA MET A 1 -17.71 13.72 -3.86
C MET A 1 -17.23 12.29 -4.07
N VAL A 2 -17.56 11.40 -3.17
CA VAL A 2 -17.19 9.98 -3.24
C VAL A 2 -17.99 9.30 -4.35
N ASN A 3 -17.30 8.56 -5.21
CA ASN A 3 -17.92 7.71 -6.22
C ASN A 3 -17.87 6.26 -5.74
N TYR A 4 -18.98 5.70 -5.31
CA TYR A 4 -19.10 4.35 -4.82
C TYR A 4 -20.39 3.69 -5.29
N LYS A 5 -20.52 2.37 -5.08
CA LYS A 5 -21.72 1.60 -5.37
C LYS A 5 -22.09 0.78 -4.14
N LYS A 6 -23.39 0.69 -3.86
CA LYS A 6 -23.94 -0.28 -2.90
C LYS A 6 -24.64 -1.39 -3.67
N ILE A 7 -24.34 -2.64 -3.31
CA ILE A 7 -24.88 -3.85 -3.95
C ILE A 7 -25.42 -4.76 -2.84
N TYR A 8 -26.64 -5.24 -3.03
CA TYR A 8 -27.26 -6.20 -2.12
C TYR A 8 -26.97 -7.62 -2.63
N VAL A 9 -26.43 -8.45 -1.73
CA VAL A 9 -26.05 -9.83 -2.04
C VAL A 9 -26.59 -10.78 -0.94
N SER A 10 -26.85 -12.03 -1.30
CA SER A 10 -27.31 -13.03 -0.35
C SER A 10 -26.21 -13.55 0.56
N ASN A 11 -24.97 -13.58 0.05
CA ASN A 11 -23.76 -13.96 0.79
C ASN A 11 -22.55 -13.34 0.11
N ILE A 12 -21.38 -13.40 0.76
CA ILE A 12 -20.09 -13.02 0.17
C ILE A 12 -19.27 -14.31 -0.01
N ASN A 13 -18.89 -14.59 -1.26
CA ASN A 13 -17.99 -15.68 -1.64
C ASN A 13 -16.95 -15.16 -2.62
N SER A 14 -15.99 -15.99 -3.03
CA SER A 14 -14.90 -15.59 -3.92
C SER A 14 -15.39 -15.09 -5.27
N GLU A 15 -16.43 -15.68 -5.85
CA GLU A 15 -17.01 -15.31 -7.14
C GLU A 15 -17.60 -13.89 -7.07
N ILE A 16 -18.44 -13.61 -6.08
CA ILE A 16 -19.03 -12.28 -5.86
C ILE A 16 -17.94 -11.23 -5.63
N ILE A 17 -16.89 -11.57 -4.87
CA ILE A 17 -15.77 -10.65 -4.66
C ILE A 17 -15.06 -10.32 -5.98
N GLU A 18 -14.74 -11.33 -6.81
CA GLU A 18 -14.05 -11.12 -8.08
C GLU A 18 -14.89 -10.30 -9.07
N GLU A 19 -16.17 -10.63 -9.25
CA GLU A 19 -17.07 -9.89 -10.13
C GLU A 19 -17.27 -8.44 -9.67
N THR A 20 -17.47 -8.24 -8.37
CA THR A 20 -17.61 -6.91 -7.78
C THR A 20 -16.33 -6.11 -7.92
N TYR A 21 -15.19 -6.73 -7.70
CA TYR A 21 -13.88 -6.07 -7.82
C TYR A 21 -13.60 -5.65 -9.27
N LYS A 22 -13.92 -6.50 -10.25
CA LYS A 22 -13.84 -6.17 -11.68
C LYS A 22 -14.71 -4.94 -11.99
N SER A 23 -15.98 -4.96 -11.55
CA SER A 23 -16.91 -3.85 -11.73
C SER A 23 -16.42 -2.56 -11.06
N LEU A 24 -15.81 -2.67 -9.86
CA LEU A 24 -15.22 -1.54 -9.14
C LEU A 24 -14.14 -0.85 -9.98
N LEU A 25 -13.24 -1.62 -10.60
CA LEU A 25 -12.16 -1.10 -11.43
C LEU A 25 -12.67 -0.48 -12.74
N GLU A 26 -13.58 -1.18 -13.44
CA GLU A 26 -14.16 -0.74 -14.71
C GLU A 26 -14.93 0.58 -14.57
N ASN A 27 -15.72 0.73 -13.51
CA ASN A 27 -16.51 1.93 -13.23
C ASN A 27 -15.72 3.01 -12.46
N LYS A 28 -14.45 2.75 -12.12
CA LYS A 28 -13.58 3.68 -11.38
C LYS A 28 -14.18 4.12 -10.04
N TRP A 29 -14.98 3.28 -9.38
CA TRP A 29 -15.48 3.55 -8.05
C TRP A 29 -14.31 3.59 -7.05
N HIS A 30 -14.47 4.34 -5.97
CA HIS A 30 -13.48 4.37 -4.89
C HIS A 30 -13.53 3.09 -4.07
N PHE A 31 -14.74 2.58 -3.81
CA PHE A 31 -15.04 1.32 -3.13
C PHE A 31 -16.45 0.85 -3.50
N VAL A 32 -16.79 -0.39 -3.13
CA VAL A 32 -18.13 -0.93 -3.20
C VAL A 32 -18.56 -1.36 -1.81
N ILE A 33 -19.81 -1.08 -1.44
CA ILE A 33 -20.45 -1.62 -0.24
C ILE A 33 -21.29 -2.82 -0.63
N LEU A 34 -20.96 -3.99 -0.09
CA LEU A 34 -21.76 -5.22 -0.18
C LEU A 34 -22.65 -5.32 1.07
N ASP A 35 -23.95 -5.24 0.86
CA ASP A 35 -24.95 -5.37 1.91
C ASP A 35 -25.47 -6.81 1.95
N VAL A 36 -25.15 -7.53 3.01
CA VAL A 36 -25.61 -8.90 3.27
C VAL A 36 -26.61 -8.89 4.41
N ASN A 37 -27.88 -8.82 4.10
CA ASN A 37 -28.95 -8.81 5.11
C ASN A 37 -28.77 -7.71 6.19
N GLY A 38 -28.33 -6.53 5.80
CA GLY A 38 -28.08 -5.39 6.69
C GLY A 38 -26.66 -5.34 7.26
N VAL A 39 -25.82 -6.34 7.02
CA VAL A 39 -24.40 -6.31 7.36
C VAL A 39 -23.63 -5.69 6.20
N LEU A 40 -22.99 -4.55 6.45
CA LEU A 40 -22.30 -3.76 5.42
C LEU A 40 -20.82 -4.12 5.35
N ASN A 41 -20.36 -4.55 4.19
CA ASN A 41 -18.96 -4.87 3.91
C ASN A 41 -18.40 -3.97 2.82
N VAL A 42 -17.25 -3.37 3.05
CA VAL A 42 -16.57 -2.52 2.07
C VAL A 42 -15.52 -3.31 1.33
N LEU A 43 -15.59 -3.30 -0.01
CA LEU A 43 -14.55 -3.79 -0.90
C LEU A 43 -13.80 -2.61 -1.51
N THR A 44 -12.50 -2.53 -1.27
CA THR A 44 -11.64 -1.43 -1.73
C THR A 44 -10.86 -1.77 -3.02
N LYS A 45 -10.19 -0.78 -3.60
CA LYS A 45 -9.30 -0.95 -4.76
C LYS A 45 -8.07 -1.82 -4.47
N GLU A 46 -7.67 -1.91 -3.23
CA GLU A 46 -6.59 -2.79 -2.76
C GLU A 46 -7.11 -4.22 -2.50
N LYS A 47 -8.37 -4.49 -2.86
CA LYS A 47 -9.12 -5.73 -2.64
C LYS A 47 -9.26 -6.08 -1.14
N SER A 48 -9.09 -5.10 -0.27
CA SER A 48 -9.42 -5.27 1.16
C SER A 48 -10.93 -5.37 1.32
N LEU A 49 -11.38 -6.35 2.11
CA LEU A 49 -12.78 -6.56 2.45
C LEU A 49 -12.94 -6.51 3.96
N PHE A 50 -13.82 -5.64 4.46
CA PHE A 50 -14.07 -5.50 5.90
C PHE A 50 -15.47 -4.96 6.19
N GLU A 51 -16.00 -5.31 7.36
CA GLU A 51 -17.30 -4.87 7.84
C GLU A 51 -17.23 -3.43 8.36
N ILE A 52 -18.31 -2.68 8.14
CA ILE A 52 -18.53 -1.35 8.69
C ILE A 52 -19.87 -1.29 9.42
N ASN A 53 -19.94 -0.50 10.48
CA ASN A 53 -21.16 -0.36 11.28
C ASN A 53 -22.17 0.65 10.69
N ASN A 54 -21.69 1.66 9.97
CA ASN A 54 -22.53 2.73 9.44
C ASN A 54 -21.98 3.26 8.12
N GLU A 55 -22.81 3.23 7.08
CA GLU A 55 -22.46 3.68 5.74
C GLU A 55 -22.09 5.16 5.70
N GLN A 56 -22.92 6.02 6.29
CA GLN A 56 -22.70 7.47 6.24
C GLN A 56 -21.45 7.88 7.02
N GLN A 57 -21.21 7.26 8.16
CA GLN A 57 -19.98 7.51 8.92
C GLN A 57 -18.75 7.12 8.10
N PHE A 58 -18.75 5.96 7.46
CA PHE A 58 -17.65 5.51 6.64
C PHE A 58 -17.39 6.46 5.46
N ILE A 59 -18.45 6.91 4.77
CA ILE A 59 -18.33 7.88 3.67
C ILE A 59 -17.72 9.19 4.15
N ASN A 60 -18.18 9.71 5.29
CA ASN A 60 -17.65 10.94 5.86
C ASN A 60 -16.17 10.82 6.23
N GLU A 61 -15.75 9.69 6.81
CA GLU A 61 -14.35 9.41 7.12
C GLU A 61 -13.51 9.31 5.86
N PHE A 62 -14.03 8.65 4.81
CA PHE A 62 -13.36 8.56 3.52
C PHE A 62 -13.21 9.92 2.84
N GLU A 63 -14.23 10.78 2.89
CA GLU A 63 -14.18 12.16 2.33
C GLU A 63 -13.20 13.06 3.05
N GLN A 64 -12.94 12.80 4.32
CA GLN A 64 -11.95 13.54 5.12
C GLN A 64 -10.51 13.06 4.91
N ASP A 65 -10.31 11.90 4.28
CA ASP A 65 -8.98 11.38 4.01
C ASP A 65 -8.24 12.28 3.00
N ILE A 66 -7.10 12.78 3.44
CA ILE A 66 -6.21 13.60 2.61
C ILE A 66 -5.15 12.71 1.98
N TYR A 67 -5.11 12.67 0.65
CA TYR A 67 -4.12 11.92 -0.13
C TYR A 67 -2.89 12.75 -0.43
N TYR A 68 -1.72 12.11 -0.41
CA TYR A 68 -0.49 12.75 -0.86
C TYR A 68 -0.50 12.99 -2.36
N LYS A 69 -0.14 14.22 -2.76
CA LYS A 69 0.07 14.59 -4.15
C LYS A 69 1.48 14.21 -4.57
N THR A 70 1.61 13.37 -5.59
CA THR A 70 2.92 13.02 -6.14
C THR A 70 3.46 14.13 -7.06
N ILE A 71 4.68 14.55 -6.79
CA ILE A 71 5.47 15.48 -7.62
C ILE A 71 6.57 14.66 -8.29
N ILE A 72 6.57 14.59 -9.62
CA ILE A 72 7.56 13.84 -10.38
C ILE A 72 8.65 14.81 -10.85
N SER A 73 9.89 14.50 -10.48
CA SER A 73 11.09 15.21 -10.92
C SER A 73 11.84 14.38 -11.96
N ASN A 74 12.36 15.03 -13.00
CA ASN A 74 13.21 14.40 -14.00
C ASN A 74 14.71 14.49 -13.63
N GLN A 75 15.04 14.86 -12.39
CA GLN A 75 16.43 14.88 -11.94
C GLN A 75 17.00 13.47 -11.93
N LYS A 76 18.16 13.30 -12.58
CA LYS A 76 18.93 12.06 -12.44
C LYS A 76 19.50 11.99 -11.02
N MET A 77 19.02 11.01 -10.25
CA MET A 77 19.63 10.69 -8.98
C MET A 77 20.65 9.57 -9.16
N ILE A 78 21.79 9.71 -8.51
CA ILE A 78 22.80 8.66 -8.46
C ILE A 78 22.40 7.71 -7.35
N ILE A 79 22.11 6.46 -7.71
CA ILE A 79 21.83 5.39 -6.75
C ILE A 79 23.16 4.68 -6.45
N ASN A 80 23.43 4.46 -5.20
CA ASN A 80 24.52 3.58 -4.78
C ASN A 80 24.26 2.15 -5.30
N GLU A 81 25.24 1.54 -5.94
CA GLU A 81 25.13 0.18 -6.50
C GLU A 81 24.79 -0.86 -5.43
N ASN A 82 25.29 -0.70 -4.21
CA ASN A 82 24.99 -1.58 -3.09
C ASN A 82 23.51 -1.49 -2.69
N ASP A 83 22.92 -0.29 -2.63
CA ASP A 83 21.50 -0.11 -2.32
C ASP A 83 20.60 -0.73 -3.40
N LEU A 84 20.98 -0.59 -4.66
CA LEU A 84 20.27 -1.22 -5.78
C LEU A 84 20.40 -2.76 -5.74
N LYS A 85 21.55 -3.28 -5.33
CA LYS A 85 21.76 -4.72 -5.12
C LYS A 85 20.85 -5.25 -4.02
N ILE A 86 20.83 -4.61 -2.85
CA ILE A 86 19.93 -4.95 -1.74
C ILE A 86 18.47 -4.93 -2.20
N TYR A 87 18.06 -3.89 -2.94
CA TYR A 87 16.70 -3.80 -3.48
C TYR A 87 16.35 -5.04 -4.33
N LYS A 88 17.22 -5.42 -5.27
CA LYS A 88 17.02 -6.58 -6.15
C LYS A 88 16.97 -7.89 -5.38
N GLU A 89 17.80 -8.06 -4.35
CA GLU A 89 17.80 -9.25 -3.48
C GLU A 89 16.47 -9.40 -2.74
N TYR A 90 15.93 -8.31 -2.17
CA TYR A 90 14.63 -8.36 -1.49
C TYR A 90 13.46 -8.54 -2.48
N ILE A 91 13.51 -7.97 -3.67
CA ILE A 91 12.55 -8.28 -4.74
C ILE A 91 12.60 -9.79 -5.04
N GLN A 92 13.77 -10.35 -5.29
CA GLN A 92 13.91 -11.79 -5.59
C GLN A 92 13.38 -12.68 -4.46
N LYS A 93 13.59 -12.29 -3.20
CA LYS A 93 13.11 -13.01 -2.02
C LYS A 93 11.61 -13.03 -1.87
N TYR A 94 10.93 -11.92 -2.21
CA TYR A 94 9.50 -11.73 -1.91
C TYR A 94 8.59 -11.71 -3.15
N LYS A 95 9.15 -11.71 -4.37
CA LYS A 95 8.37 -11.60 -5.62
C LYS A 95 7.29 -12.67 -5.75
N ASP A 96 7.58 -13.92 -5.39
CA ASP A 96 6.64 -15.04 -5.58
C ASP A 96 5.41 -14.91 -4.67
N ILE A 97 5.59 -14.38 -3.46
CA ILE A 97 4.47 -14.07 -2.55
C ILE A 97 3.66 -12.90 -3.10
N MET A 98 4.33 -11.84 -3.55
CA MET A 98 3.65 -10.66 -4.11
C MET A 98 2.92 -11.01 -5.42
N GLN A 99 3.47 -11.92 -6.26
CA GLN A 99 2.86 -12.34 -7.51
C GLN A 99 1.56 -13.14 -7.32
N LYS A 100 1.37 -13.79 -6.17
CA LYS A 100 0.09 -14.42 -5.82
C LYS A 100 -1.04 -13.40 -5.68
N ASN A 101 -0.70 -12.15 -5.42
CA ASN A 101 -1.63 -11.03 -5.25
C ASN A 101 -1.73 -10.20 -6.54
N ILE A 102 -2.09 -10.84 -7.65
CA ILE A 102 -2.37 -10.18 -8.93
C ILE A 102 -3.83 -9.75 -8.93
N TYR A 103 -4.06 -8.48 -9.29
CA TYR A 103 -5.39 -7.89 -9.34
C TYR A 103 -5.68 -7.30 -10.72
N GLY A 104 -6.89 -7.59 -11.21
CA GLY A 104 -7.29 -7.18 -12.53
C GLY A 104 -6.43 -7.78 -13.64
N ASP A 105 -5.95 -9.02 -13.44
CA ASP A 105 -5.14 -9.82 -14.37
C ASP A 105 -3.80 -9.17 -14.80
N ARG A 106 -3.42 -8.06 -14.19
CA ARG A 106 -2.30 -7.27 -14.69
C ARG A 106 -1.36 -6.73 -13.61
N TYR A 107 -1.87 -6.18 -12.52
CA TYR A 107 -1.06 -5.43 -11.56
C TYR A 107 -0.69 -6.25 -10.34
N ILE A 108 0.58 -6.16 -9.95
CA ILE A 108 1.12 -6.81 -8.76
C ILE A 108 1.05 -5.84 -7.58
N PHE A 109 0.44 -6.25 -6.48
CA PHE A 109 0.41 -5.48 -5.23
C PHE A 109 1.59 -5.82 -4.33
N GLY A 110 1.76 -5.02 -3.27
CA GLY A 110 2.93 -5.09 -2.40
C GLY A 110 4.08 -4.20 -2.88
N SER A 111 5.09 -4.06 -2.05
CA SER A 111 6.25 -3.23 -2.39
C SER A 111 7.50 -3.62 -1.61
N VAL A 112 8.65 -3.33 -2.19
CA VAL A 112 9.95 -3.32 -1.52
C VAL A 112 10.48 -1.90 -1.54
N ALA A 113 11.07 -1.46 -0.43
CA ALA A 113 11.78 -0.19 -0.35
C ALA A 113 13.12 -0.35 0.37
N VAL A 114 14.14 0.37 -0.09
CA VAL A 114 15.48 0.38 0.49
C VAL A 114 15.92 1.81 0.74
N LYS A 115 16.26 2.14 1.99
CA LYS A 115 16.77 3.45 2.40
C LYS A 115 18.09 3.75 1.71
N THR A 116 18.23 4.96 1.18
CA THR A 116 19.45 5.51 0.57
C THR A 116 19.89 6.77 1.32
N ASP A 117 21.01 7.35 0.95
CA ASP A 117 21.50 8.59 1.58
C ASP A 117 20.59 9.80 1.32
N SER A 118 19.78 9.76 0.26
CA SER A 118 18.94 10.89 -0.19
C SER A 118 17.45 10.56 -0.32
N GLY A 119 16.98 9.52 0.37
CA GLY A 119 15.59 9.06 0.31
C GLY A 119 15.50 7.54 0.30
N PHE A 120 14.75 6.96 -0.64
CA PHE A 120 14.69 5.50 -0.80
C PHE A 120 14.31 5.07 -2.21
N ILE A 121 14.79 3.88 -2.60
CA ILE A 121 14.36 3.18 -3.82
C ILE A 121 13.10 2.40 -3.48
N THR A 122 12.09 2.39 -4.36
CA THR A 122 10.90 1.55 -4.17
C THR A 122 10.29 1.10 -5.49
N THR A 123 9.43 0.09 -5.42
CA THR A 123 8.60 -0.36 -6.55
C THR A 123 7.66 0.75 -7.03
N ILE A 124 7.36 0.75 -8.30
CA ILE A 124 6.41 1.70 -8.90
C ILE A 124 4.95 1.33 -8.62
N ARG A 125 4.05 2.30 -8.74
CA ARG A 125 2.60 2.08 -8.74
C ARG A 125 2.15 1.42 -10.04
N GLY A 126 1.22 0.47 -9.94
CA GLY A 126 0.68 -0.20 -11.12
C GLY A 126 1.71 -1.04 -11.86
N LYS A 127 2.64 -1.68 -11.13
CA LYS A 127 3.65 -2.56 -11.70
C LYS A 127 3.04 -3.87 -12.22
N GLU A 128 3.50 -4.28 -13.39
CA GLU A 128 3.16 -5.57 -14.02
C GLU A 128 4.27 -6.60 -13.81
N ASN A 129 5.43 -6.11 -13.41
CA ASN A 129 6.62 -6.90 -13.08
C ASN A 129 7.50 -6.13 -12.09
N PHE A 130 8.63 -6.68 -11.70
CA PHE A 130 9.55 -6.08 -10.73
C PHE A 130 10.81 -5.44 -11.36
N ASN A 131 10.82 -5.23 -12.68
CA ASN A 131 11.97 -4.64 -13.35
C ASN A 131 12.08 -3.12 -13.14
N ASP A 132 10.93 -2.49 -12.86
CA ASP A 132 10.83 -1.06 -12.68
C ASP A 132 10.89 -0.66 -11.21
N TYR A 133 11.60 0.42 -10.95
CA TYR A 133 11.64 1.09 -9.65
C TYR A 133 11.61 2.62 -9.83
N THR A 134 11.37 3.31 -8.73
CA THR A 134 11.51 4.78 -8.65
C THR A 134 12.24 5.14 -7.37
N ILE A 135 12.75 6.37 -7.32
CA ILE A 135 13.36 6.92 -6.13
C ILE A 135 12.38 7.91 -5.52
N VAL A 136 12.16 7.80 -4.23
CA VAL A 136 11.45 8.78 -3.43
C VAL A 136 12.49 9.65 -2.73
N ASN A 137 12.44 10.95 -3.01
CA ASN A 137 13.35 11.94 -2.45
C ASN A 137 12.87 12.47 -1.09
N GLY A 138 11.70 12.02 -0.65
CA GLY A 138 11.07 12.32 0.62
C GLY A 138 9.62 12.74 0.47
N ALA A 139 8.91 12.74 1.61
CA ALA A 139 7.56 13.25 1.74
C ALA A 139 7.55 14.54 2.57
N ASP A 140 6.89 15.56 2.05
CA ASP A 140 6.50 16.73 2.86
C ASP A 140 5.17 16.40 3.54
N HIS A 141 5.25 16.01 4.79
CA HIS A 141 4.07 15.63 5.59
C HIS A 141 3.21 16.84 6.00
N THR A 142 3.73 18.07 5.89
CA THR A 142 2.98 19.29 6.15
C THR A 142 2.12 19.68 4.97
N ASN A 143 2.69 19.66 3.77
CA ASN A 143 1.99 20.01 2.54
C ASN A 143 1.40 18.79 1.81
N HIS A 144 1.51 17.61 2.39
CA HIS A 144 1.02 16.34 1.86
C HIS A 144 1.48 16.08 0.41
N THR A 145 2.78 16.25 0.17
CA THR A 145 3.40 15.98 -1.12
C THR A 145 4.47 14.90 -1.02
N LEU A 146 4.59 14.10 -2.09
CA LEU A 146 5.58 13.04 -2.23
C LEU A 146 6.44 13.35 -3.46
N ASN A 147 7.73 13.58 -3.24
CA ASN A 147 8.68 13.88 -4.33
C ASN A 147 9.30 12.58 -4.84
N VAL A 148 9.14 12.29 -6.13
CA VAL A 148 9.65 11.08 -6.77
C VAL A 148 10.37 11.39 -8.07
N THR A 149 11.24 10.48 -8.50
CA THR A 149 11.98 10.57 -9.76
C THR A 149 11.39 9.62 -10.80
N ASN A 150 11.09 10.13 -11.99
CA ASN A 150 10.64 9.41 -13.19
C ASN A 150 9.23 8.80 -13.13
N LYS A 151 8.91 7.96 -12.18
CA LYS A 151 7.64 7.20 -12.12
C LYS A 151 6.96 7.35 -10.75
N LYS A 152 5.63 7.24 -10.71
CA LYS A 152 4.89 7.24 -9.44
C LYS A 152 5.31 6.05 -8.58
N ALA A 153 5.65 6.32 -7.33
CA ALA A 153 5.94 5.30 -6.34
C ALA A 153 4.69 4.51 -5.92
N THR A 154 4.89 3.38 -5.24
CA THR A 154 3.80 2.65 -4.55
C THR A 154 2.91 3.60 -3.75
N LEU A 155 1.62 3.25 -3.57
CA LEU A 155 0.69 4.07 -2.78
C LEU A 155 1.15 4.28 -1.34
N ASN A 156 1.79 3.27 -0.75
CA ASN A 156 2.29 3.31 0.61
C ASN A 156 3.56 4.18 0.79
N ALA A 157 4.09 4.79 -0.27
CA ALA A 157 5.35 5.52 -0.18
C ALA A 157 5.39 6.61 0.91
N PRO A 158 4.33 7.36 1.23
CA PRO A 158 4.33 8.27 2.38
C PRO A 158 4.52 7.57 3.73
N LEU A 159 3.90 6.39 3.92
CA LEU A 159 4.12 5.55 5.10
C LEU A 159 5.56 5.03 5.16
N LEU A 160 6.12 4.57 4.02
CA LEU A 160 7.49 4.10 3.95
C LEU A 160 8.49 5.20 4.33
N ASP A 161 8.26 6.45 3.84
CA ASP A 161 9.05 7.63 4.21
C ASP A 161 9.03 7.87 5.73
N TYR A 162 7.84 7.78 6.33
CA TYR A 162 7.70 7.95 7.77
C TYR A 162 8.42 6.85 8.57
N LEU A 163 8.33 5.59 8.15
CA LEU A 163 9.00 4.46 8.80
C LEU A 163 10.53 4.55 8.68
N PHE A 164 11.05 5.08 7.56
CA PHE A 164 12.49 5.32 7.38
C PHE A 164 13.08 6.42 8.26
N LYS A 165 12.27 7.20 8.99
CA LYS A 165 12.74 8.09 10.06
C LYS A 165 13.34 7.32 11.23
N ASN A 166 13.02 6.03 11.37
CA ASN A 166 13.75 5.13 12.25
C ASN A 166 15.09 4.76 11.59
N ASP A 167 16.19 5.22 12.16
CA ASP A 167 17.55 5.01 11.60
C ASP A 167 17.99 3.55 11.59
N LYS A 168 17.34 2.68 12.36
CA LYS A 168 17.60 1.24 12.33
C LYS A 168 17.05 0.57 11.09
N VAL A 169 16.04 1.15 10.44
CA VAL A 169 15.35 0.55 9.28
C VAL A 169 16.16 0.81 8.02
N LYS A 170 16.59 -0.25 7.36
CA LYS A 170 17.25 -0.22 6.05
C LYS A 170 16.35 -0.69 4.91
N VAL A 171 15.53 -1.71 5.15
CA VAL A 171 14.64 -2.27 4.14
C VAL A 171 13.22 -2.40 4.69
N ILE A 172 12.24 -2.10 3.86
CA ILE A 172 10.82 -2.29 4.16
C ILE A 172 10.22 -3.16 3.06
N VAL A 173 9.46 -4.19 3.46
CA VAL A 173 8.68 -5.03 2.56
C VAL A 173 7.22 -4.98 2.98
N HIS A 174 6.35 -4.59 2.05
CA HIS A 174 4.91 -4.63 2.24
C HIS A 174 4.30 -5.73 1.36
N ILE A 175 3.51 -6.60 1.95
CA ILE A 175 2.84 -7.70 1.27
C ILE A 175 1.34 -7.60 1.56
N ASN A 176 0.55 -7.46 0.51
CA ASN A 176 -0.91 -7.42 0.63
C ASN A 176 -1.46 -8.82 0.97
N HIS A 177 -2.52 -8.85 1.80
CA HIS A 177 -3.30 -10.06 2.15
C HIS A 177 -2.51 -11.21 2.82
N GLU A 178 -1.25 -10.98 3.17
CA GLU A 178 -0.47 -11.87 4.04
C GLU A 178 -0.42 -11.29 5.45
N PHE A 179 -0.45 -12.16 6.45
CA PHE A 179 -0.41 -11.79 7.86
C PHE A 179 0.54 -12.72 8.61
N ASP A 180 1.22 -12.17 9.60
CA ASP A 180 2.06 -12.93 10.52
C ASP A 180 1.49 -12.77 11.94
N ASP A 181 0.93 -13.82 12.50
CA ASP A 181 0.25 -13.81 13.82
C ASP A 181 1.18 -13.41 14.98
N LYS A 182 2.50 -13.44 14.75
CA LYS A 182 3.50 -13.00 15.74
C LYS A 182 3.68 -11.48 15.76
N LEU A 183 3.16 -10.78 14.76
CA LEU A 183 3.31 -9.34 14.64
C LEU A 183 2.09 -8.60 15.23
N PRO A 184 2.29 -7.41 15.82
CA PRO A 184 1.20 -6.58 16.28
C PRO A 184 0.32 -6.13 15.12
N TYR A 185 -0.96 -5.91 15.38
CA TYR A 185 -1.91 -5.35 14.43
C TYR A 185 -2.10 -3.85 14.64
N CYS A 186 -2.19 -3.11 13.54
CA CYS A 186 -2.69 -1.75 13.53
C CYS A 186 -3.96 -1.64 12.70
N ASP A 187 -4.73 -0.57 12.92
CA ASP A 187 -5.99 -0.35 12.23
C ASP A 187 -5.77 -0.03 10.75
N TYR A 188 -6.78 -0.33 9.94
CA TYR A 188 -6.80 0.00 8.53
C TYR A 188 -6.88 1.52 8.32
N ALA A 189 -6.15 2.00 7.33
CA ALA A 189 -6.34 3.31 6.72
C ALA A 189 -6.07 3.18 5.21
N PHE A 190 -6.70 3.99 4.40
CA PHE A 190 -6.52 3.94 2.95
C PHE A 190 -5.08 4.26 2.57
N PRO A 191 -4.41 3.39 1.78
CA PRO A 191 -3.02 3.59 1.39
C PRO A 191 -2.78 4.91 0.67
N GLY A 192 -1.72 5.61 1.06
CA GLY A 192 -1.34 6.90 0.49
C GLY A 192 -2.05 8.11 1.08
N THR A 193 -2.84 7.91 2.13
CA THR A 193 -3.45 9.00 2.90
C THR A 193 -2.53 9.48 4.03
N VAL A 194 -2.84 10.65 4.57
CA VAL A 194 -2.15 11.18 5.75
C VAL A 194 -2.32 10.24 6.93
N ARG A 195 -3.55 9.75 7.16
CA ARG A 195 -3.86 8.81 8.24
C ARG A 195 -3.05 7.51 8.15
N ASP A 196 -2.86 6.99 6.92
CA ASP A 196 -1.99 5.82 6.70
C ASP A 196 -0.52 6.12 7.00
N SER A 197 -0.02 7.30 6.62
CA SER A 197 1.40 7.65 6.71
C SER A 197 1.92 7.89 8.13
N ILE A 198 1.07 8.26 9.09
CA ILE A 198 1.48 8.64 10.45
C ILE A 198 1.52 7.46 11.43
N ARG A 199 1.56 6.22 10.95
CA ARG A 199 1.65 5.02 11.80
C ARG A 199 2.98 4.99 12.54
N ASN A 200 2.94 5.14 13.85
CA ASN A 200 4.14 5.20 14.70
C ASN A 200 4.61 3.79 15.11
N ASN A 201 4.78 2.89 14.16
CA ASN A 201 5.26 1.56 14.42
C ASN A 201 6.79 1.51 14.34
N LYS A 202 7.43 1.02 15.39
CA LYS A 202 8.91 0.89 15.48
C LYS A 202 9.41 -0.49 15.07
N THR A 203 8.52 -1.45 14.94
CA THR A 203 8.78 -2.85 14.59
C THR A 203 7.88 -3.25 13.44
N SER A 204 8.12 -4.41 12.84
CA SER A 204 7.23 -5.03 11.84
C SER A 204 5.81 -5.21 12.38
N PHE A 205 4.80 -5.10 11.52
CA PHE A 205 3.39 -5.11 11.93
C PHE A 205 2.44 -5.55 10.82
N ASN A 206 1.27 -6.03 11.23
CA ASN A 206 0.13 -6.25 10.34
C ASN A 206 -0.74 -4.99 10.25
N ILE A 207 -1.34 -4.74 9.08
CA ILE A 207 -2.42 -3.77 8.88
C ILE A 207 -3.71 -4.57 8.69
N LYS A 208 -4.68 -4.42 9.59
CA LYS A 208 -5.98 -5.12 9.51
C LYS A 208 -6.56 -4.99 8.10
N HIS A 209 -7.06 -6.09 7.55
CA HIS A 209 -7.70 -6.17 6.23
C HIS A 209 -6.84 -5.78 5.02
N HIS A 210 -5.54 -5.50 5.21
CA HIS A 210 -4.68 -5.02 4.12
C HIS A 210 -3.47 -5.92 3.87
N GLY A 211 -2.75 -6.29 4.91
CA GLY A 211 -1.55 -7.11 4.81
C GLY A 211 -0.52 -6.77 5.88
N LEU A 212 0.74 -7.06 5.63
CA LEU A 212 1.82 -6.86 6.59
C LEU A 212 2.93 -5.95 6.07
N ILE A 213 3.68 -5.38 7.02
CA ILE A 213 4.91 -4.62 6.79
C ILE A 213 6.03 -5.25 7.59
N TYR A 214 7.06 -5.73 6.90
CA TYR A 214 8.32 -6.14 7.49
C TYR A 214 9.33 -4.99 7.45
N LEU A 215 9.97 -4.75 8.59
CA LEU A 215 11.09 -3.82 8.75
C LEU A 215 12.37 -4.61 8.98
N PHE A 216 13.41 -4.31 8.22
CA PHE A 216 14.73 -4.96 8.36
C PHE A 216 15.80 -3.92 8.63
N ASP A 217 16.75 -4.27 9.50
CA ASP A 217 17.95 -3.48 9.71
C ASP A 217 18.99 -3.65 8.58
N LYS A 218 20.13 -2.99 8.73
CA LYS A 218 21.24 -3.05 7.74
C LYS A 218 21.84 -4.45 7.58
N ASP A 219 21.69 -5.31 8.57
CA ASP A 219 22.22 -6.67 8.58
C ASP A 219 21.15 -7.69 8.09
N GLY A 220 19.98 -7.21 7.65
CA GLY A 220 18.88 -8.00 7.16
C GLY A 220 18.07 -8.72 8.25
N LYS A 221 18.26 -8.30 9.51
CA LYS A 221 17.50 -8.83 10.64
C LYS A 221 16.16 -8.12 10.76
N LEU A 222 15.11 -8.89 11.02
CA LEU A 222 13.76 -8.38 11.27
C LEU A 222 13.72 -7.55 12.56
N ILE A 223 13.10 -6.38 12.48
CA ILE A 223 12.89 -5.44 13.58
C ILE A 223 11.47 -5.60 14.12
#